data_7f1153affcbb01c179a544c9d318e0a3
#
_entry.id   7f1153affcbb01c179a544c9d318e0a3
#
_cell.length_a   1.000
_cell.length_b   1.000
_cell.length_c   1.000
_cell.angle_alpha   90.00
_cell.angle_beta   90.00
_cell.angle_gamma   90.00
#
_symmetry.space_group_name_H-M   'P 1'
#
loop_
_entity.id
_entity.type
_entity.pdbx_description
1 polymer ?
#
loop_
_entity_poly.entity_id
_entity_poly.type
_entity_poly.pdbx_seq_one_letter_code
_entity_poly.pdbx_strand_id
1 'polypeptide(L)'
;MNIKVHRGANQIGGCITEISTEGCKIFIDFGSDLPDSQKKELTKAQVENMTAGADAIFYTHYHADHVGLHTLVPDNIPQYIGAGAREVMKCKYAVLNQQASSLLANKMLT
;
A
#
# COMPACT_ATOMS: atom_id res chain seq x y z
N MET A 1 8.75 -19.90 -6.21
CA MET A 1 8.45 -18.57 -5.65
C MET A 1 9.10 -17.49 -6.49
N ASN A 2 8.36 -16.47 -6.83
CA ASN A 2 8.85 -15.32 -7.60
C ASN A 2 8.76 -14.05 -6.78
N ILE A 3 9.76 -13.20 -6.88
CA ILE A 3 9.78 -11.88 -6.25
C ILE A 3 9.94 -10.84 -7.35
N LYS A 4 9.02 -9.89 -7.41
CA LYS A 4 9.05 -8.80 -8.38
C LYS A 4 8.98 -7.46 -7.65
N VAL A 5 10.02 -6.66 -7.80
CA VAL A 5 10.04 -5.30 -7.27
C VAL A 5 9.47 -4.37 -8.34
N HIS A 6 8.20 -3.98 -8.18
CA HIS A 6 7.53 -3.09 -9.13
C HIS A 6 8.11 -1.68 -9.06
N ARG A 7 8.43 -1.24 -7.83
CA ARG A 7 8.95 0.10 -7.59
C ARG A 7 9.76 0.11 -6.30
N GLY A 8 10.77 0.98 -6.20
CA GLY A 8 11.60 1.12 -4.99
C GLY A 8 13.00 0.51 -5.07
N ALA A 9 13.31 -0.24 -6.14
CA ALA A 9 14.63 -0.88 -6.27
C ALA A 9 15.75 0.13 -6.56
N ASN A 10 15.46 1.17 -7.33
CA ASN A 10 16.45 2.16 -7.78
C ASN A 10 16.05 3.59 -7.36
N GLN A 11 15.22 3.74 -6.35
CA GLN A 11 14.75 5.02 -5.85
C GLN A 11 14.46 4.94 -4.36
N ILE A 12 14.40 6.08 -3.70
CA ILE A 12 13.94 6.19 -2.32
C ILE A 12 12.42 6.38 -2.35
N GLY A 13 11.69 5.58 -1.59
CA GLY A 13 10.24 5.66 -1.48
C GLY A 13 9.49 4.94 -2.61
N GLY A 14 8.17 4.99 -2.54
CA GLY A 14 7.31 4.35 -3.51
C GLY A 14 7.41 2.84 -3.55
N CYS A 15 7.70 2.19 -2.44
CA CYS A 15 8.01 0.76 -2.40
C CYS A 15 6.79 -0.11 -2.71
N ILE A 16 6.93 -1.01 -3.69
CA ILE A 16 5.92 -2.00 -4.07
C ILE A 16 6.64 -3.28 -4.45
N THR A 17 6.47 -4.33 -3.67
CA THR A 17 7.08 -5.64 -3.90
C THR A 17 6.03 -6.73 -3.96
N GLU A 18 6.05 -7.53 -5.02
CA GLU A 18 5.16 -8.67 -5.21
C GLU A 18 5.91 -9.97 -4.92
N ILE A 19 5.29 -10.86 -4.16
CA ILE A 19 5.78 -12.20 -3.90
C ILE A 19 4.70 -13.18 -4.33
N SER A 20 5.03 -14.12 -5.21
CA SER A 20 4.04 -15.07 -5.73
C SER A 20 4.57 -16.49 -5.79
N THR A 21 3.64 -17.42 -5.65
CA THR A 21 3.80 -18.85 -5.93
C THR A 21 2.66 -19.26 -6.87
N GLU A 22 2.57 -20.55 -7.23
CA GLU A 22 1.48 -21.03 -8.09
C GLU A 22 0.09 -20.77 -7.52
N GLY A 23 -0.07 -20.79 -6.18
CA GLY A 23 -1.37 -20.67 -5.54
C GLY A 23 -1.58 -19.41 -4.70
N CYS A 24 -0.60 -18.52 -4.66
CA CYS A 24 -0.68 -17.35 -3.77
C CYS A 24 0.11 -16.17 -4.33
N LYS A 25 -0.49 -14.98 -4.20
CA LYS A 25 0.14 -13.72 -4.60
C LYS A 25 -0.10 -12.68 -3.52
N ILE A 26 0.97 -12.14 -2.96
CA ILE A 26 0.89 -11.08 -1.96
C ILE A 26 1.77 -9.90 -2.34
N PHE A 27 1.48 -8.76 -1.76
CA PHE A 27 2.32 -7.57 -1.87
C PHE A 27 2.87 -7.18 -0.50
N ILE A 28 4.12 -6.71 -0.49
CA ILE A 28 4.73 -6.07 0.68
C ILE A 28 4.90 -4.60 0.31
N ASP A 29 4.19 -3.75 1.03
CA ASP A 29 4.08 -2.32 0.84
C ASP A 29 3.41 -1.92 -0.50
N PHE A 30 2.73 -0.80 -0.47
CA PHE A 30 2.13 -0.16 -1.62
C PHE A 30 2.23 1.35 -1.39
N GLY A 31 3.43 1.87 -1.60
CA GLY A 31 3.80 3.21 -1.23
C GLY A 31 3.62 4.23 -2.34
N SER A 32 3.36 5.46 -1.95
CA SER A 32 3.36 6.60 -2.87
C SER A 32 4.79 7.08 -3.12
N ASP A 33 5.00 7.73 -4.26
CA ASP A 33 6.26 8.40 -4.54
C ASP A 33 6.48 9.56 -3.56
N LEU A 34 7.74 9.96 -3.39
CA LEU A 34 8.06 11.12 -2.57
C LEU A 34 7.51 12.39 -3.24
N PRO A 35 7.15 13.43 -2.43
CA PRO A 35 6.57 14.67 -2.95
C PRO A 35 7.41 15.36 -4.03
N ASP A 36 8.73 15.21 -3.97
CA ASP A 36 9.67 15.83 -4.91
C ASP A 36 9.89 15.02 -6.18
N SER A 37 9.24 13.87 -6.29
CA SER A 37 9.35 13.02 -7.47
C SER A 37 8.71 13.70 -8.67
N GLN A 38 9.44 13.77 -9.79
CA GLN A 38 8.90 14.28 -11.05
C GLN A 38 8.05 13.24 -11.78
N LYS A 39 7.97 12.03 -11.25
CA LYS A 39 7.17 10.95 -11.82
C LYS A 39 5.71 11.12 -11.46
N LYS A 40 4.84 10.84 -12.41
CA LYS A 40 3.42 10.81 -12.17
C LYS A 40 3.05 9.59 -11.31
N GLU A 41 2.26 9.81 -10.26
CA GLU A 41 1.81 8.74 -9.38
C GLU A 41 0.93 7.73 -10.12
N LEU A 42 0.87 6.50 -9.62
CA LEU A 42 0.03 5.45 -10.18
C LEU A 42 -1.45 5.83 -10.10
N THR A 43 -2.19 5.52 -11.15
CA THR A 43 -3.64 5.71 -11.16
C THR A 43 -4.33 4.51 -10.50
N LYS A 44 -5.60 4.70 -10.13
CA LYS A 44 -6.43 3.62 -9.59
C LYS A 44 -6.49 2.43 -10.55
N ALA A 45 -6.64 2.69 -11.85
CA ALA A 45 -6.70 1.63 -12.86
C ALA A 45 -5.38 0.83 -12.92
N GLN A 46 -4.25 1.51 -12.82
CA GLN A 46 -2.94 0.84 -12.80
C GLN A 46 -2.78 -0.03 -11.54
N VAL A 47 -3.22 0.46 -10.38
CA VAL A 47 -3.18 -0.31 -9.13
C VAL A 47 -4.11 -1.52 -9.20
N GLU A 48 -5.31 -1.36 -9.71
CA GLU A 48 -6.26 -2.47 -9.91
C GLU A 48 -5.66 -3.55 -10.82
N ASN A 49 -5.04 -3.16 -11.92
CA ASN A 49 -4.41 -4.08 -12.85
C ASN A 49 -3.22 -4.82 -12.20
N MET A 50 -2.38 -4.08 -11.47
CA MET A 50 -1.21 -4.64 -10.78
C MET A 50 -1.61 -5.64 -9.70
N THR A 51 -2.67 -5.35 -8.95
CA THR A 51 -3.13 -6.18 -7.83
C THR A 51 -4.12 -7.28 -8.24
N ALA A 52 -4.46 -7.40 -9.52
CA ALA A 52 -5.37 -8.44 -9.99
C ALA A 52 -4.89 -9.82 -9.54
N GLY A 53 -5.76 -10.58 -8.87
CA GLY A 53 -5.45 -11.90 -8.34
C GLY A 53 -4.64 -11.91 -7.04
N ALA A 54 -4.39 -10.76 -6.44
CA ALA A 54 -3.67 -10.69 -5.16
C ALA A 54 -4.55 -11.23 -4.02
N ASP A 55 -3.93 -11.98 -3.11
CA ASP A 55 -4.60 -12.55 -1.95
C ASP A 55 -4.54 -11.63 -0.74
N ALA A 56 -3.49 -10.82 -0.62
CA ALA A 56 -3.33 -9.89 0.51
C ALA A 56 -2.23 -8.87 0.24
N ILE A 57 -2.27 -7.79 0.99
CA ILE A 57 -1.20 -6.79 1.04
C ILE A 57 -0.78 -6.61 2.49
N PHE A 58 0.52 -6.63 2.76
CA PHE A 58 1.10 -6.43 4.07
C PHE A 58 1.97 -5.17 4.07
N TYR A 59 1.75 -4.30 5.04
CA TYR A 59 2.52 -3.06 5.17
C TYR A 59 3.55 -3.17 6.29
N THR A 60 4.77 -2.76 6.00
CA THR A 60 5.87 -2.80 6.98
C THR A 60 5.70 -1.73 8.05
N HIS A 61 5.23 -0.53 7.66
CA HIS A 61 4.99 0.58 8.59
C HIS A 61 4.10 1.65 7.95
N TYR A 62 3.87 2.76 8.63
CA TYR A 62 2.85 3.75 8.28
C TYR A 62 3.36 4.93 7.45
N HIS A 63 4.62 4.98 7.05
CA HIS A 63 5.13 6.08 6.22
C HIS A 63 4.51 6.05 4.81
N ALA A 64 4.24 7.22 4.24
CA ALA A 64 3.51 7.32 2.98
C ALA A 64 4.23 6.61 1.81
N ASP A 65 5.55 6.58 1.79
CA ASP A 65 6.34 5.89 0.78
C ASP A 65 6.26 4.35 0.88
N HIS A 66 5.55 3.83 1.89
CA HIS A 66 5.27 2.40 2.09
C HIS A 66 3.79 2.06 2.13
N VAL A 67 2.91 2.99 2.53
CA VAL A 67 1.47 2.72 2.69
C VAL A 67 0.58 3.68 1.89
N GLY A 68 1.17 4.70 1.28
CA GLY A 68 0.41 5.84 0.75
C GLY A 68 -0.62 5.52 -0.33
N LEU A 69 -0.49 4.42 -1.06
CA LEU A 69 -1.44 4.02 -2.10
C LEU A 69 -2.51 3.05 -1.59
N HIS A 70 -2.63 2.84 -0.28
CA HIS A 70 -3.61 1.89 0.27
C HIS A 70 -5.05 2.21 -0.14
N THR A 71 -5.38 3.47 -0.38
CA THR A 71 -6.73 3.88 -0.78
C THR A 71 -7.09 3.49 -2.22
N LEU A 72 -6.09 3.20 -3.05
CA LEU A 72 -6.28 2.80 -4.44
C LEU A 72 -6.45 1.28 -4.59
N VAL A 73 -6.15 0.52 -3.55
CA VAL A 73 -6.27 -0.94 -3.57
C VAL A 73 -7.75 -1.33 -3.57
N PRO A 74 -8.16 -2.29 -4.42
CA PRO A 74 -9.56 -2.77 -4.43
C PRO A 74 -10.01 -3.30 -3.07
N ASP A 75 -11.26 -3.04 -2.71
CA ASP A 75 -11.85 -3.39 -1.41
C ASP A 75 -11.86 -4.90 -1.13
N ASN A 76 -11.85 -5.73 -2.16
CA ASN A 76 -11.86 -7.19 -2.01
C ASN A 76 -10.51 -7.79 -1.62
N ILE A 77 -9.45 -6.99 -1.61
CA ILE A 77 -8.11 -7.45 -1.22
C ILE A 77 -7.84 -7.03 0.22
N PRO A 78 -7.67 -7.99 1.15
CA PRO A 78 -7.39 -7.64 2.54
C PRO A 78 -6.02 -6.99 2.69
N GLN A 79 -5.96 -5.97 3.52
CA GLN A 79 -4.74 -5.21 3.79
C GLN A 79 -4.42 -5.32 5.28
N TYR A 80 -3.17 -5.66 5.58
CA TYR A 80 -2.69 -5.91 6.94
C TYR A 80 -1.58 -4.92 7.31
N ILE A 81 -1.64 -4.43 8.54
CA ILE A 81 -0.58 -3.57 9.11
C ILE A 81 -0.49 -3.83 10.60
N GLY A 82 0.64 -3.56 11.22
CA GLY A 82 0.79 -3.70 12.66
C GLY A 82 -0.21 -2.84 13.43
N ALA A 83 -0.74 -3.35 14.55
CA ALA A 83 -1.78 -2.68 15.34
C ALA A 83 -1.39 -1.27 15.76
N GLY A 84 -0.17 -1.08 16.24
CA GLY A 84 0.33 0.25 16.62
C GLY A 84 0.41 1.20 15.44
N ALA A 85 0.88 0.73 14.30
CA ALA A 85 0.96 1.52 13.08
C ALA A 85 -0.43 1.94 12.60
N ARG A 86 -1.42 1.05 12.69
CA ARG A 86 -2.81 1.36 12.34
C ARG A 86 -3.35 2.51 13.20
N GLU A 87 -3.11 2.48 14.51
CA GLU A 87 -3.57 3.55 15.41
C GLU A 87 -2.90 4.89 15.08
N VAL A 88 -1.61 4.89 14.75
CA VAL A 88 -0.90 6.10 14.30
C VAL A 88 -1.52 6.63 13.00
N MET A 89 -1.83 5.77 12.05
CA MET A 89 -2.47 6.18 10.80
C MET A 89 -3.84 6.83 11.04
N LYS A 90 -4.65 6.25 11.91
CA LYS A 90 -5.97 6.79 12.26
C LYS A 90 -5.83 8.21 12.82
N CYS A 91 -4.92 8.43 13.74
CA CYS A 91 -4.65 9.75 14.31
C CYS A 91 -4.15 10.73 13.24
N LYS A 92 -3.20 10.31 12.42
CA LYS A 92 -2.63 11.13 11.35
C LYS A 92 -3.69 11.62 10.39
N TYR A 93 -4.53 10.71 9.88
CA TYR A 93 -5.55 11.06 8.91
C TYR A 93 -6.68 11.89 9.50
N ALA A 94 -6.98 11.72 10.79
CA ALA A 94 -7.94 12.57 11.49
C ALA A 94 -7.41 14.02 11.59
N VAL A 95 -6.14 14.19 11.98
CA VAL A 95 -5.50 15.51 12.08
C VAL A 95 -5.42 16.20 10.71
N LEU A 96 -5.10 15.44 9.65
CA LEU A 96 -5.00 15.97 8.29
C LEU A 96 -6.36 16.13 7.61
N ASN A 97 -7.45 15.78 8.29
CA ASN A 97 -8.81 15.83 7.76
C ASN A 97 -8.99 14.99 6.47
N GLN A 98 -8.35 13.83 6.42
CA GLN A 98 -8.42 12.89 5.30
C GLN A 98 -9.35 11.72 5.66
N GLN A 99 -10.65 11.95 5.57
CA GLN A 99 -11.67 10.99 6.01
C GLN A 99 -11.62 9.65 5.28
N ALA A 100 -11.44 9.66 3.96
CA ALA A 100 -11.37 8.44 3.17
C ALA A 100 -10.20 7.54 3.62
N SER A 101 -9.03 8.13 3.82
CA SER A 101 -7.86 7.41 4.32
C SER A 101 -8.06 6.90 5.74
N SER A 102 -8.71 7.68 6.59
CA SER A 102 -9.05 7.29 7.97
C SER A 102 -10.00 6.10 7.99
N LEU A 103 -11.04 6.11 7.16
CA LEU A 103 -12.00 5.00 7.07
C LEU A 103 -11.32 3.71 6.61
N LEU A 104 -10.45 3.80 5.62
CA LEU A 104 -9.71 2.62 5.13
C LEU A 104 -8.71 2.12 6.16
N ALA A 105 -8.03 3.00 6.88
CA ALA A 105 -7.14 2.60 7.97
C ALA A 105 -7.90 1.80 9.05
N ASN A 106 -9.14 2.19 9.35
CA ASN A 106 -9.99 1.45 10.29
C ASN A 106 -10.33 0.04 9.81
N LYS A 107 -10.36 -0.19 8.51
CA LYS A 107 -10.66 -1.51 7.92
C LYS A 107 -9.43 -2.40 7.78
N MET A 108 -8.23 -1.87 7.98
CA MET A 108 -7.01 -2.67 7.90
C MET A 108 -6.97 -3.71 9.02
N LEU A 109 -6.54 -4.90 8.67
CA LEU A 109 -6.36 -6.00 9.60
C LEU A 109 -4.99 -5.91 10.29
N THR A 110 -4.85 -6.59 11.41
CA THR A 110 -3.59 -6.58 12.18
C THR A 110 -3.05 -7.96 12.46
#